data_764ca52f8c1304829da6d169de20e978
#
_entry.id   764ca52f8c1304829da6d169de20e978
#
_cell.length_a   1.000
_cell.length_b   1.000
_cell.length_c   1.000
_cell.angle_alpha   90.00
_cell.angle_beta   90.00
_cell.angle_gamma   90.00
#
_symmetry.space_group_name_H-M   'P 1'
#
loop_
_entity.id
_entity.type
_entity.pdbx_description
1 polymer ?
#
loop_
_entity_poly.entity_id
_entity_poly.type
_entity_poly.pdbx_seq_one_letter_code
_entity_poly.pdbx_strand_id
1 'polypeptide(L)'
;MNRTFKMNLLAALIAGMLMPLAASAAEADLMNRIDALSRELEALKSQVKANEVKATQTAEQVKAVAGKSESAALEELKSQVTKLEGKSLGKWLTVGGDYRFRYDYLEGQSKTFTDVNATFANVQQKLQADFFANPSAAPGSSSYFGAPQAGGMSTAGALSGLMGFAQGMNGVATYDQANAFLANPMNAGMVMGMGGFAVTVPAYKPKNNSLYSNRFGLDLGAKATQDVSVNARLVMYKLFGAQDDAATTNAGGAPFFADRVGAFDGTLSHTPSTSYMNVDRAYATWSNIADKEIWFSIGRRPSTNGAPSNLRLNNPRPGNGGTPSLLVDYAFDGMTVGYAPDIDALPGAYAKICYGRGFESGFSKSSGNSLADTDMVGVAVIPIDTDPLRVWMQWNRGMNIFDAPTMSNTYFGDTGAKTNLGDIDWLGIGFMSTFKKVGPGDLQLFGDWGMSRTRPNSNVSAQFGFQGLMTGSFFGPEAPTSKTGTAVALGMRYDLPSRTKLGFEYNHGSKDWITFAPAADDMWTSKVGTRGDVVEAYMIQELDRAPISSFFSRAYFRLGVQRYNFKYTGSNNWVGAPVEINSVAGQMMTMTPLENATNVYATFDVKF
;
A
#
# COMPACT_ATOMS: atom_id res chain seq x y z
N MET A 1 -2.93 -6.50 -34.57
CA MET A 1 -3.97 -6.77 -33.56
C MET A 1 -5.33 -6.69 -34.24
N ASN A 2 -6.02 -7.83 -34.34
CA ASN A 2 -7.22 -8.00 -35.19
C ASN A 2 -8.41 -7.16 -34.71
N ARG A 3 -9.18 -6.61 -35.66
CA ARG A 3 -10.42 -5.86 -35.42
C ARG A 3 -11.45 -6.60 -34.56
N THR A 4 -11.46 -7.92 -34.60
CA THR A 4 -12.31 -8.80 -33.78
C THR A 4 -11.99 -8.74 -32.28
N PHE A 5 -10.74 -8.51 -31.89
CA PHE A 5 -10.36 -8.39 -30.48
C PHE A 5 -10.85 -7.08 -29.86
N LYS A 6 -10.88 -5.99 -30.65
CA LYS A 6 -11.40 -4.69 -30.17
C LYS A 6 -12.91 -4.68 -29.97
N MET A 7 -13.65 -5.39 -30.82
CA MET A 7 -15.11 -5.50 -30.69
C MET A 7 -15.55 -6.39 -29.52
N ASN A 8 -14.80 -7.47 -29.28
CA ASN A 8 -15.12 -8.36 -28.16
C ASN A 8 -14.80 -7.76 -26.79
N LEU A 9 -13.80 -6.90 -26.68
CA LEU A 9 -13.50 -6.19 -25.44
C LEU A 9 -14.57 -5.12 -25.10
N LEU A 10 -15.05 -4.43 -26.12
CA LEU A 10 -16.13 -3.42 -25.94
C LEU A 10 -17.48 -4.09 -25.64
N ALA A 11 -17.77 -5.22 -26.29
CA ALA A 11 -18.98 -6.00 -26.04
C ALA A 11 -18.98 -6.64 -24.65
N ALA A 12 -17.82 -7.10 -24.15
CA ALA A 12 -17.68 -7.63 -22.79
C ALA A 12 -17.88 -6.55 -21.71
N LEU A 13 -17.41 -5.31 -21.97
CA LEU A 13 -17.63 -4.16 -21.08
C LEU A 13 -19.10 -3.74 -21.01
N ILE A 14 -19.82 -3.79 -22.12
CA ILE A 14 -21.24 -3.39 -22.18
C ILE A 14 -22.16 -4.50 -21.65
N ALA A 15 -21.82 -5.78 -21.89
CA ALA A 15 -22.60 -6.93 -21.39
C ALA A 15 -22.50 -7.11 -19.88
N GLY A 16 -21.37 -6.75 -19.26
CA GLY A 16 -21.18 -6.81 -17.79
C GLY A 16 -22.02 -5.76 -17.03
N MET A 17 -22.52 -4.74 -17.70
CA MET A 17 -23.34 -3.68 -17.06
C MET A 17 -24.84 -4.01 -17.01
N LEU A 18 -25.29 -5.13 -17.57
CA LEU A 18 -26.72 -5.43 -17.74
C LEU A 18 -27.22 -6.66 -16.98
N MET A 19 -26.45 -7.24 -16.07
CA MET A 19 -26.96 -8.35 -15.26
C MET A 19 -27.66 -7.87 -13.99
N PRO A 20 -28.89 -8.34 -13.69
CA PRO A 20 -29.60 -7.99 -12.46
C PRO A 20 -29.02 -8.74 -11.26
N LEU A 21 -28.62 -8.00 -10.22
CA LEU A 21 -28.24 -8.54 -8.92
C LEU A 21 -29.47 -9.08 -8.18
N ALA A 22 -29.36 -10.31 -7.70
CA ALA A 22 -30.25 -10.86 -6.68
C ALA A 22 -29.72 -10.45 -5.30
N ALA A 23 -30.47 -9.60 -4.60
CA ALA A 23 -30.07 -8.98 -3.35
C ALA A 23 -30.39 -9.85 -2.13
N SER A 24 -29.53 -9.85 -1.11
CA SER A 24 -29.78 -10.39 0.22
C SER A 24 -30.40 -9.31 1.15
N ALA A 25 -31.07 -9.73 2.22
CA ALA A 25 -31.83 -8.84 3.12
C ALA A 25 -30.97 -7.72 3.78
N ALA A 26 -29.65 -7.94 3.93
CA ALA A 26 -28.71 -6.93 4.44
C ALA A 26 -28.45 -5.80 3.43
N GLU A 27 -28.54 -6.10 2.15
CA GLU A 27 -28.37 -5.14 1.05
C GLU A 27 -29.59 -4.22 0.93
N ALA A 28 -30.79 -4.74 1.24
CA ALA A 28 -32.00 -3.93 1.29
C ALA A 28 -31.98 -2.88 2.44
N ASP A 29 -31.41 -3.23 3.59
CA ASP A 29 -31.23 -2.26 4.70
C ASP A 29 -30.18 -1.19 4.37
N LEU A 30 -29.10 -1.58 3.70
CA LEU A 30 -28.08 -0.64 3.23
C LEU A 30 -28.61 0.27 2.12
N MET A 31 -29.39 -0.27 1.18
CA MET A 31 -30.05 0.53 0.15
C MET A 31 -31.09 1.48 0.74
N ASN A 32 -31.86 1.05 1.73
CA ASN A 32 -32.80 1.92 2.44
C ASN A 32 -32.09 3.06 3.20
N ARG A 33 -30.91 2.79 3.77
CA ARG A 33 -30.07 3.83 4.40
C ARG A 33 -29.44 4.75 3.39
N ILE A 34 -28.99 4.25 2.25
CA ILE A 34 -28.48 5.05 1.12
C ILE A 34 -29.59 5.91 0.55
N ASP A 35 -30.81 5.37 0.37
CA ASP A 35 -31.98 6.11 -0.07
C ASP A 35 -32.44 7.17 0.94
N ALA A 36 -32.34 6.87 2.23
CA ALA A 36 -32.62 7.85 3.30
C ALA A 36 -31.59 8.99 3.28
N LEU A 37 -30.30 8.67 3.22
CA LEU A 37 -29.21 9.65 3.09
C LEU A 37 -29.29 10.43 1.78
N SER A 38 -29.67 9.80 0.68
CA SER A 38 -29.91 10.47 -0.61
C SER A 38 -31.08 11.46 -0.54
N ARG A 39 -32.16 11.10 0.16
CA ARG A 39 -33.29 12.02 0.38
C ARG A 39 -32.93 13.18 1.31
N GLU A 40 -32.14 12.93 2.36
CA GLU A 40 -31.59 14.01 3.21
C GLU A 40 -30.65 14.92 2.42
N LEU A 41 -29.79 14.34 1.55
CA LEU A 41 -28.91 15.11 0.69
C LEU A 41 -29.69 15.96 -0.33
N GLU A 42 -30.74 15.41 -0.94
CA GLU A 42 -31.62 16.15 -1.85
C GLU A 42 -32.44 17.21 -1.10
N ALA A 43 -32.91 16.94 0.12
CA ALA A 43 -33.54 17.91 0.97
C ALA A 43 -32.59 19.05 1.36
N LEU A 44 -31.33 18.73 1.70
CA LEU A 44 -30.27 19.70 1.97
C LEU A 44 -29.90 20.51 0.71
N LYS A 45 -29.80 19.89 -0.46
CA LYS A 45 -29.60 20.57 -1.75
C LYS A 45 -30.76 21.52 -2.07
N SER A 46 -31.99 21.08 -1.85
CA SER A 46 -33.17 21.94 -2.07
C SER A 46 -33.20 23.12 -1.11
N GLN A 47 -32.75 22.92 0.14
CA GLN A 47 -32.64 23.94 1.16
C GLN A 47 -31.52 24.96 0.84
N VAL A 48 -30.38 24.49 0.35
CA VAL A 48 -29.29 25.35 -0.15
C VAL A 48 -29.75 26.15 -1.36
N LYS A 49 -30.43 25.52 -2.32
CA LYS A 49 -30.97 26.20 -3.51
C LYS A 49 -32.08 27.21 -3.15
N ALA A 50 -32.93 26.89 -2.17
CA ALA A 50 -33.92 27.82 -1.64
C ALA A 50 -33.27 29.01 -0.92
N ASN A 51 -32.15 28.78 -0.22
CA ASN A 51 -31.38 29.85 0.42
C ASN A 51 -30.62 30.72 -0.61
N GLU A 52 -30.08 30.11 -1.68
CA GLU A 52 -29.48 30.87 -2.79
C GLU A 52 -30.53 31.76 -3.52
N VAL A 53 -31.73 31.23 -3.79
CA VAL A 53 -32.83 32.00 -4.38
C VAL A 53 -33.26 33.12 -3.45
N LYS A 54 -33.38 32.87 -2.13
CA LYS A 54 -33.67 33.92 -1.14
C LYS A 54 -32.57 34.98 -1.08
N ALA A 55 -31.30 34.56 -1.12
CA ALA A 55 -30.15 35.48 -1.13
C ALA A 55 -30.15 36.36 -2.41
N THR A 56 -30.49 35.78 -3.57
CA THR A 56 -30.59 36.48 -4.83
C THR A 56 -31.78 37.46 -4.83
N GLN A 57 -32.94 37.05 -4.34
CA GLN A 57 -34.12 37.91 -4.16
C GLN A 57 -33.86 39.04 -3.17
N THR A 58 -33.14 38.75 -2.08
CA THR A 58 -32.74 39.76 -1.10
C THR A 58 -31.74 40.75 -1.72
N ALA A 59 -30.79 40.27 -2.53
CA ALA A 59 -29.86 41.14 -3.26
C ALA A 59 -30.54 42.03 -4.30
N GLU A 60 -31.60 41.54 -4.99
CA GLU A 60 -32.43 42.35 -5.90
C GLU A 60 -33.29 43.37 -5.14
N GLN A 61 -33.85 42.98 -4.00
CA GLN A 61 -34.57 43.92 -3.12
C GLN A 61 -33.66 45.03 -2.58
N VAL A 62 -32.42 44.70 -2.22
CA VAL A 62 -31.40 45.67 -1.79
C VAL A 62 -31.04 46.64 -2.92
N LYS A 63 -30.92 46.17 -4.17
CA LYS A 63 -30.73 47.07 -5.34
C LYS A 63 -31.90 48.01 -5.57
N ALA A 64 -33.12 47.59 -5.29
CA ALA A 64 -34.34 48.44 -5.44
C ALA A 64 -34.51 49.47 -4.31
N VAL A 65 -33.91 49.23 -3.12
CA VAL A 65 -33.98 50.11 -1.96
C VAL A 65 -32.79 51.09 -1.86
N ALA A 66 -31.70 50.87 -2.59
CA ALA A 66 -30.46 51.66 -2.55
C ALA A 66 -30.55 53.12 -2.97
N GLY A 67 -31.79 53.67 -3.09
CA GLY A 67 -32.05 55.07 -3.40
C GLY A 67 -32.39 55.98 -2.22
N LYS A 68 -32.53 55.45 -0.99
CA LYS A 68 -32.83 56.28 0.21
C LYS A 68 -32.18 55.75 1.47
N SER A 69 -31.24 56.53 1.97
CA SER A 69 -30.75 56.60 3.36
C SER A 69 -30.76 55.29 4.16
N GLU A 70 -29.57 54.59 4.28
CA GLU A 70 -29.50 53.50 5.25
C GLU A 70 -28.13 52.89 5.45
N SER A 71 -27.21 53.55 6.11
CA SER A 71 -25.96 52.97 6.55
C SER A 71 -26.16 51.89 7.67
N ALA A 72 -27.19 52.06 8.50
CA ALA A 72 -27.47 51.11 9.59
C ALA A 72 -28.13 49.80 9.11
N ALA A 73 -29.09 49.88 8.17
CA ALA A 73 -29.73 48.70 7.59
C ALA A 73 -28.76 47.88 6.70
N LEU A 74 -27.81 48.56 6.02
CA LEU A 74 -26.76 47.90 5.25
C LEU A 74 -25.80 47.14 6.16
N GLU A 75 -25.45 47.68 7.31
CA GLU A 75 -24.59 47.00 8.32
C GLU A 75 -25.31 45.82 9.00
N GLU A 76 -26.60 45.97 9.28
CA GLU A 76 -27.42 44.88 9.81
C GLU A 76 -27.58 43.76 8.76
N LEU A 77 -27.82 44.09 7.48
CA LEU A 77 -27.89 43.11 6.39
C LEU A 77 -26.57 42.44 6.16
N LYS A 78 -25.44 43.14 6.17
CA LYS A 78 -24.11 42.56 6.13
C LYS A 78 -23.89 41.60 7.33
N SER A 79 -24.31 41.99 8.53
CA SER A 79 -24.22 41.11 9.70
C SER A 79 -25.08 39.85 9.55
N GLN A 80 -26.30 39.98 9.00
CA GLN A 80 -27.20 38.84 8.76
C GLN A 80 -26.66 37.93 7.64
N VAL A 81 -26.15 38.51 6.54
CA VAL A 81 -25.49 37.77 5.46
C VAL A 81 -24.24 37.05 5.99
N THR A 82 -23.41 37.69 6.77
CA THR A 82 -22.23 37.08 7.40
C THR A 82 -22.62 35.95 8.36
N LYS A 83 -23.71 36.10 9.12
CA LYS A 83 -24.25 35.03 9.98
C LYS A 83 -24.85 33.86 9.20
N LEU A 84 -25.55 34.12 8.10
CA LEU A 84 -26.11 33.10 7.21
C LEU A 84 -24.99 32.41 6.42
N GLU A 85 -24.01 33.15 5.96
CA GLU A 85 -22.83 32.62 5.32
C GLU A 85 -21.96 31.81 6.30
N GLY A 86 -21.85 32.21 7.57
CA GLY A 86 -21.15 31.46 8.63
C GLY A 86 -21.84 30.13 9.01
N LYS A 87 -23.17 30.05 8.77
CA LYS A 87 -23.97 28.82 9.00
C LYS A 87 -24.06 27.94 7.75
N SER A 88 -23.55 28.38 6.61
CA SER A 88 -23.54 27.56 5.39
C SER A 88 -22.57 26.39 5.57
N LEU A 89 -23.07 25.15 5.50
CA LEU A 89 -22.28 23.92 5.54
C LEU A 89 -21.10 23.95 4.55
N GLY A 90 -21.29 24.55 3.38
CA GLY A 90 -20.26 24.64 2.35
C GLY A 90 -19.04 25.49 2.69
N LYS A 91 -19.07 26.31 3.75
CA LYS A 91 -17.91 27.09 4.21
C LYS A 91 -16.98 26.34 5.17
N TRP A 92 -17.54 25.43 5.96
CA TRP A 92 -16.76 24.71 6.98
C TRP A 92 -16.71 23.20 6.76
N LEU A 93 -17.61 22.62 5.95
CA LEU A 93 -17.64 21.19 5.65
C LEU A 93 -17.55 20.97 4.12
N THR A 94 -16.58 20.20 3.70
CA THR A 94 -16.41 19.74 2.32
C THR A 94 -16.57 18.23 2.31
N VAL A 95 -17.41 17.73 1.40
CA VAL A 95 -17.61 16.30 1.17
C VAL A 95 -17.29 16.02 -0.29
N GLY A 96 -16.51 15.01 -0.54
CA GLY A 96 -16.15 14.55 -1.86
C GLY A 96 -15.77 13.07 -1.83
N GLY A 97 -15.39 12.53 -2.95
CA GLY A 97 -14.99 11.14 -2.98
C GLY A 97 -14.59 10.64 -4.35
N ASP A 98 -14.35 9.35 -4.41
CA ASP A 98 -14.10 8.66 -5.66
C ASP A 98 -14.70 7.25 -5.64
N TYR A 99 -15.06 6.79 -6.82
CA TYR A 99 -15.38 5.40 -7.09
C TYR A 99 -14.52 4.90 -8.23
N ARG A 100 -13.97 3.70 -8.10
CA ARG A 100 -13.24 3.00 -9.14
C ARG A 100 -13.78 1.60 -9.30
N PHE A 101 -14.12 1.24 -10.53
CA PHE A 101 -14.17 -0.14 -10.99
C PHE A 101 -12.86 -0.46 -11.69
N ARG A 102 -12.29 -1.67 -11.44
CA ARG A 102 -11.08 -2.12 -12.09
C ARG A 102 -11.19 -3.58 -12.50
N TYR A 103 -10.75 -3.86 -13.71
CA TYR A 103 -10.50 -5.18 -14.26
C TYR A 103 -9.00 -5.39 -14.40
N ASP A 104 -8.52 -6.56 -13.99
CA ASP A 104 -7.14 -6.97 -14.15
C ASP A 104 -7.05 -8.35 -14.80
N TYR A 105 -6.17 -8.49 -15.76
CA TYR A 105 -5.64 -9.73 -16.28
C TYR A 105 -4.22 -9.88 -15.76
N LEU A 106 -3.99 -10.92 -14.98
CA LEU A 106 -2.72 -11.19 -14.32
C LEU A 106 -2.12 -12.49 -14.87
N GLU A 107 -0.87 -12.46 -15.30
CA GLU A 107 -0.11 -13.64 -15.71
C GLU A 107 1.34 -13.48 -15.25
N GLY A 108 1.92 -14.53 -14.66
CA GLY A 108 3.31 -14.56 -14.22
C GLY A 108 3.99 -15.86 -14.63
N GLN A 109 5.29 -15.93 -14.36
CA GLN A 109 6.11 -17.12 -14.50
C GLN A 109 6.93 -17.29 -13.23
N SER A 110 6.72 -18.39 -12.49
CA SER A 110 7.55 -18.74 -11.33
C SER A 110 8.76 -19.56 -11.74
N LYS A 111 9.74 -19.64 -10.83
CA LYS A 111 10.84 -20.62 -10.90
C LYS A 111 10.52 -21.83 -10.02
N THR A 112 11.20 -22.94 -10.27
CA THR A 112 11.19 -24.10 -9.36
C THR A 112 11.86 -23.72 -8.04
N PHE A 113 11.22 -24.02 -6.90
CA PHE A 113 11.72 -23.71 -5.56
C PHE A 113 11.25 -24.73 -4.55
N THR A 114 11.80 -24.69 -3.33
CA THR A 114 11.28 -25.46 -2.20
C THR A 114 10.39 -24.54 -1.35
N ASP A 115 9.12 -24.91 -1.23
CA ASP A 115 8.14 -24.15 -0.44
C ASP A 115 8.30 -24.49 1.06
N VAL A 116 8.63 -23.47 1.86
CA VAL A 116 8.80 -23.62 3.31
C VAL A 116 7.49 -24.05 3.97
N ASN A 117 6.37 -23.37 3.66
CA ASN A 117 5.08 -23.65 4.28
C ASN A 117 4.60 -25.07 3.94
N ALA A 118 4.67 -25.45 2.66
CA ALA A 118 4.30 -26.79 2.21
C ALA A 118 5.22 -27.87 2.80
N THR A 119 6.51 -27.59 2.97
CA THR A 119 7.47 -28.51 3.60
C THR A 119 7.11 -28.78 5.04
N PHE A 120 6.85 -27.74 5.83
CA PHE A 120 6.41 -27.90 7.22
C PHE A 120 5.06 -28.61 7.33
N ALA A 121 4.12 -28.30 6.45
CA ALA A 121 2.84 -29.00 6.34
C ALA A 121 3.03 -30.50 6.10
N ASN A 122 3.89 -30.85 5.15
CA ASN A 122 4.20 -32.24 4.82
C ASN A 122 4.81 -32.98 6.01
N VAL A 123 5.78 -32.35 6.72
CA VAL A 123 6.36 -32.93 7.95
C VAL A 123 5.30 -33.20 9.00
N GLN A 124 4.45 -32.23 9.30
CA GLN A 124 3.39 -32.40 10.33
C GLN A 124 2.36 -33.45 9.94
N GLN A 125 1.88 -33.43 8.70
CA GLN A 125 0.90 -34.41 8.21
C GLN A 125 1.47 -35.82 8.28
N LYS A 126 2.73 -36.00 7.88
CA LYS A 126 3.40 -37.30 7.93
C LYS A 126 3.54 -37.81 9.37
N LEU A 127 4.02 -36.96 10.28
CA LEU A 127 4.16 -37.33 11.69
C LEU A 127 2.82 -37.61 12.36
N GLN A 128 1.79 -36.84 12.06
CA GLN A 128 0.44 -37.08 12.56
C GLN A 128 -0.14 -38.39 12.01
N ALA A 129 0.00 -38.67 10.73
CA ALA A 129 -0.45 -39.92 10.12
C ALA A 129 0.24 -41.13 10.75
N ASP A 130 1.55 -41.08 10.92
CA ASP A 130 2.34 -42.15 11.55
C ASP A 130 1.96 -42.33 13.05
N PHE A 131 1.69 -41.25 13.77
CA PHE A 131 1.23 -41.29 15.16
C PHE A 131 -0.15 -41.96 15.28
N PHE A 132 -1.12 -41.59 14.45
CA PHE A 132 -2.46 -42.18 14.48
C PHE A 132 -2.46 -43.64 14.00
N ALA A 133 -1.58 -43.96 13.04
CA ALA A 133 -1.45 -45.35 12.57
C ALA A 133 -0.80 -46.27 13.62
N ASN A 134 0.19 -45.78 14.35
CA ASN A 134 0.91 -46.56 15.37
C ASN A 134 1.56 -45.67 16.44
N PRO A 135 0.80 -45.16 17.44
CA PRO A 135 1.29 -44.24 18.45
C PRO A 135 2.34 -44.86 19.37
N SER A 136 2.34 -46.19 19.50
CA SER A 136 3.26 -46.96 20.33
C SER A 136 4.34 -47.70 19.52
N ALA A 137 4.57 -47.27 18.27
CA ALA A 137 5.60 -47.91 17.45
C ALA A 137 6.95 -47.98 18.17
N ALA A 138 7.53 -49.17 18.18
CA ALA A 138 8.82 -49.40 18.80
C ALA A 138 9.90 -48.50 18.22
N PRO A 139 10.91 -48.10 19.01
CA PRO A 139 12.06 -47.39 18.51
C PRO A 139 12.67 -48.06 17.28
N GLY A 140 12.91 -47.27 16.22
CA GLY A 140 13.47 -47.76 14.95
C GLY A 140 12.48 -48.33 13.95
N SER A 141 11.19 -48.47 14.27
CA SER A 141 10.16 -49.01 13.37
C SER A 141 9.63 -48.02 12.36
N SER A 142 9.89 -46.72 12.53
CA SER A 142 9.55 -45.66 11.58
C SER A 142 10.75 -44.80 11.27
N SER A 143 10.95 -44.47 10.02
CA SER A 143 11.95 -43.51 9.61
C SER A 143 11.35 -42.10 9.67
N TYR A 144 11.86 -41.28 10.58
CA TYR A 144 11.56 -39.85 10.62
C TYR A 144 12.63 -39.12 9.86
N PHE A 145 12.21 -38.13 9.10
CA PHE A 145 13.12 -37.30 8.31
C PHE A 145 14.03 -38.10 7.37
N GLY A 146 13.53 -39.22 6.80
CA GLY A 146 14.22 -39.99 5.77
C GLY A 146 15.35 -40.88 6.27
N ALA A 147 15.68 -40.91 7.55
CA ALA A 147 16.69 -41.80 8.12
C ALA A 147 16.12 -42.67 9.24
N PRO A 148 16.45 -43.98 9.28
CA PRO A 148 16.18 -44.79 10.45
C PRO A 148 16.88 -44.17 11.66
N GLN A 149 16.13 -43.81 12.70
CA GLN A 149 16.75 -43.30 13.93
C GLN A 149 17.42 -44.48 14.66
N ALA A 150 18.74 -44.54 14.60
CA ALA A 150 19.53 -45.44 15.45
C ALA A 150 19.35 -45.01 16.91
N GLY A 151 18.66 -45.83 17.70
CA GLY A 151 18.35 -45.53 19.09
C GLY A 151 16.88 -45.15 19.33
N GLY A 152 16.09 -45.14 18.29
CA GLY A 152 14.66 -45.34 18.25
C GLY A 152 13.78 -44.41 19.04
N MET A 153 13.42 -43.30 18.45
CA MET A 153 12.30 -42.52 18.95
C MET A 153 10.96 -43.13 18.46
N SER A 154 9.98 -43.26 19.37
CA SER A 154 8.62 -43.59 18.98
C SER A 154 7.99 -42.44 18.13
N THR A 155 6.89 -42.75 17.41
CA THR A 155 6.14 -41.69 16.67
C THR A 155 5.70 -40.55 17.58
N ALA A 156 5.28 -40.87 18.81
CA ALA A 156 4.95 -39.87 19.83
C ALA A 156 6.20 -39.05 20.24
N GLY A 157 7.37 -39.70 20.36
CA GLY A 157 8.63 -39.03 20.67
C GLY A 157 9.07 -38.09 19.54
N ALA A 158 8.91 -38.49 18.28
CA ALA A 158 9.24 -37.64 17.16
C ALA A 158 8.31 -36.42 17.03
N LEU A 159 7.01 -36.60 17.27
CA LEU A 159 6.06 -35.48 17.33
C LEU A 159 6.38 -34.54 18.49
N SER A 160 6.67 -35.08 19.67
CA SER A 160 7.14 -34.30 20.82
C SER A 160 8.44 -33.56 20.53
N GLY A 161 9.39 -34.22 19.82
CA GLY A 161 10.63 -33.61 19.36
C GLY A 161 10.42 -32.44 18.42
N LEU A 162 9.50 -32.58 17.47
CA LEU A 162 9.13 -31.47 16.53
C LEU A 162 8.51 -30.30 17.30
N MET A 163 7.61 -30.57 18.26
CA MET A 163 7.03 -29.54 19.13
C MET A 163 8.11 -28.85 19.98
N GLY A 164 9.04 -29.61 20.57
CA GLY A 164 10.16 -29.06 21.31
C GLY A 164 11.11 -28.22 20.43
N PHE A 165 11.37 -28.66 19.20
CA PHE A 165 12.13 -27.90 18.22
C PHE A 165 11.42 -26.56 17.89
N ALA A 166 10.15 -26.60 17.58
CA ALA A 166 9.36 -25.39 17.28
C ALA A 166 9.32 -24.42 18.47
N GLN A 167 9.16 -24.93 19.67
CA GLN A 167 9.18 -24.14 20.90
C GLN A 167 10.57 -23.53 21.16
N GLY A 168 11.63 -24.33 21.01
CA GLY A 168 13.02 -23.87 21.13
C GLY A 168 13.35 -22.79 20.08
N MET A 169 12.93 -23.00 18.83
CA MET A 169 13.10 -22.04 17.75
C MET A 169 12.46 -20.69 18.07
N ASN A 170 11.25 -20.69 18.64
CA ASN A 170 10.55 -19.47 19.04
C ASN A 170 11.26 -18.68 20.16
N GLY A 171 12.15 -19.30 20.90
CA GLY A 171 12.98 -18.65 21.92
C GLY A 171 14.25 -17.99 21.36
N VAL A 172 14.59 -18.22 20.09
CA VAL A 172 15.77 -17.64 19.44
C VAL A 172 15.45 -16.23 18.96
N ALA A 173 16.23 -15.27 19.43
CA ALA A 173 16.05 -13.85 19.07
C ALA A 173 17.28 -13.24 18.39
N THR A 174 18.49 -13.81 18.60
CA THR A 174 19.74 -13.22 18.08
C THR A 174 20.50 -14.17 17.17
N TYR A 175 21.39 -13.61 16.35
CA TYR A 175 22.28 -14.35 15.45
C TYR A 175 23.13 -15.40 16.21
N ASP A 176 23.70 -15.02 17.37
CA ASP A 176 24.51 -15.96 18.18
C ASP A 176 23.66 -17.10 18.74
N GLN A 177 22.44 -16.80 19.21
CA GLN A 177 21.49 -17.81 19.66
C GLN A 177 21.07 -18.74 18.53
N ALA A 178 20.87 -18.20 17.32
CA ALA A 178 20.54 -19.01 16.14
C ALA A 178 21.66 -20.00 15.80
N ASN A 179 22.89 -19.53 15.79
CA ASN A 179 24.05 -20.40 15.58
C ASN A 179 24.18 -21.47 16.68
N ALA A 180 24.03 -21.11 17.96
CA ALA A 180 24.06 -22.05 19.06
C ALA A 180 22.91 -23.08 18.97
N PHE A 181 21.72 -22.65 18.57
CA PHE A 181 20.56 -23.51 18.35
C PHE A 181 20.81 -24.52 17.22
N LEU A 182 21.36 -24.08 16.10
CA LEU A 182 21.69 -24.94 14.95
C LEU A 182 22.92 -25.80 15.17
N ALA A 183 23.85 -25.40 16.05
CA ALA A 183 24.99 -26.21 16.44
C ALA A 183 24.63 -27.40 17.38
N ASN A 184 23.45 -27.37 18.00
CA ASN A 184 22.94 -28.48 18.75
C ASN A 184 22.66 -29.67 17.82
N PRO A 185 23.29 -30.87 18.03
CA PRO A 185 23.14 -31.99 17.11
C PRO A 185 21.71 -32.46 16.89
N MET A 186 20.83 -32.34 17.89
CA MET A 186 19.41 -32.70 17.76
C MET A 186 18.70 -31.71 16.82
N ASN A 187 18.91 -30.41 17.00
CA ASN A 187 18.30 -29.39 16.16
C ASN A 187 18.85 -29.44 14.72
N ALA A 188 20.16 -29.64 14.57
CA ALA A 188 20.78 -29.82 13.25
C ALA A 188 20.19 -31.06 12.55
N GLY A 189 20.03 -32.16 13.26
CA GLY A 189 19.39 -33.37 12.77
C GLY A 189 17.94 -33.14 12.32
N MET A 190 17.19 -32.34 13.10
CA MET A 190 15.82 -31.95 12.73
C MET A 190 15.77 -31.12 11.44
N VAL A 191 16.63 -30.11 11.30
CA VAL A 191 16.73 -29.29 10.09
C VAL A 191 17.12 -30.14 8.86
N MET A 192 18.14 -30.98 9.01
CA MET A 192 18.57 -31.90 7.93
C MET A 192 17.44 -32.89 7.57
N GLY A 193 16.76 -33.43 8.60
CA GLY A 193 15.64 -34.35 8.41
C GLY A 193 14.47 -33.71 7.66
N MET A 194 14.15 -32.44 7.95
CA MET A 194 13.11 -31.70 7.21
C MET A 194 13.41 -31.62 5.72
N GLY A 195 14.68 -31.61 5.33
CA GLY A 195 15.10 -31.67 3.91
C GLY A 195 14.58 -32.92 3.18
N GLY A 196 14.42 -34.05 3.87
CA GLY A 196 13.83 -35.28 3.33
C GLY A 196 12.33 -35.18 3.02
N PHE A 197 11.64 -34.18 3.59
CA PHE A 197 10.22 -33.88 3.37
C PHE A 197 10.00 -32.62 2.55
N ALA A 198 11.07 -32.07 1.98
CA ALA A 198 11.04 -30.86 1.20
C ALA A 198 10.02 -30.95 0.06
N VAL A 199 9.14 -30.00 -0.01
CA VAL A 199 8.13 -29.89 -1.09
C VAL A 199 8.69 -28.98 -2.17
N THR A 200 9.18 -29.58 -3.24
CA THR A 200 9.59 -28.85 -4.43
C THR A 200 8.37 -28.48 -5.27
N VAL A 201 8.16 -27.20 -5.45
CA VAL A 201 7.14 -26.65 -6.36
C VAL A 201 7.80 -26.42 -7.71
N PRO A 202 7.37 -27.13 -8.77
CA PRO A 202 7.87 -26.90 -10.12
C PRO A 202 7.54 -25.49 -10.60
N ALA A 203 8.32 -24.98 -11.56
CA ALA A 203 7.99 -23.74 -12.23
C ALA A 203 6.57 -23.81 -12.83
N TYR A 204 5.76 -22.78 -12.59
CA TYR A 204 4.39 -22.72 -13.09
C TYR A 204 4.03 -21.28 -13.51
N LYS A 205 2.87 -21.15 -14.15
CA LYS A 205 2.34 -19.87 -14.62
C LYS A 205 1.14 -19.47 -13.77
N PRO A 206 1.32 -18.71 -12.68
CA PRO A 206 0.19 -18.14 -11.97
C PRO A 206 -0.58 -17.21 -12.89
N LYS A 207 -1.92 -17.39 -12.94
CA LYS A 207 -2.76 -16.64 -13.86
C LYS A 207 -4.13 -16.38 -13.27
N ASN A 208 -4.59 -15.15 -13.41
CA ASN A 208 -5.98 -14.77 -13.17
C ASN A 208 -6.48 -13.96 -14.37
N ASN A 209 -7.44 -14.53 -15.11
CA ASN A 209 -7.92 -13.93 -16.36
C ASN A 209 -8.92 -12.79 -16.15
N SER A 210 -9.52 -12.68 -14.99
CA SER A 210 -10.68 -11.80 -14.77
C SER A 210 -10.83 -11.42 -13.31
N LEU A 211 -9.83 -10.75 -12.76
CA LEU A 211 -9.93 -10.19 -11.42
C LEU A 211 -10.65 -8.84 -11.51
N TYR A 212 -11.80 -8.75 -10.82
CA TYR A 212 -12.55 -7.51 -10.71
C TYR A 212 -12.42 -6.94 -9.31
N SER A 213 -12.21 -5.64 -9.23
CA SER A 213 -12.20 -4.94 -7.95
C SER A 213 -13.00 -3.64 -8.02
N ASN A 214 -13.49 -3.20 -6.88
CA ASN A 214 -14.01 -1.86 -6.72
C ASN A 214 -13.37 -1.17 -5.52
N ARG A 215 -13.19 0.14 -5.64
CA ARG A 215 -12.77 1.01 -4.56
C ARG A 215 -13.74 2.17 -4.45
N PHE A 216 -14.24 2.40 -3.27
CA PHE A 216 -15.04 3.57 -2.93
C PHE A 216 -14.32 4.37 -1.85
N GLY A 217 -14.11 5.65 -2.09
CA GLY A 217 -13.49 6.57 -1.15
C GLY A 217 -14.42 7.73 -0.84
N LEU A 218 -14.50 8.12 0.43
CA LEU A 218 -15.23 9.28 0.90
C LEU A 218 -14.25 10.23 1.58
N ASP A 219 -14.12 11.43 1.06
CA ASP A 219 -13.29 12.50 1.61
C ASP A 219 -14.15 13.50 2.39
N LEU A 220 -13.76 13.79 3.62
CA LEU A 220 -14.40 14.74 4.51
C LEU A 220 -13.36 15.78 4.93
N GLY A 221 -13.69 17.06 4.75
CA GLY A 221 -12.88 18.17 5.20
C GLY A 221 -13.73 19.13 6.06
N ALA A 222 -13.28 19.45 7.26
CA ALA A 222 -13.96 20.40 8.13
C ALA A 222 -12.99 21.49 8.58
N LYS A 223 -13.42 22.75 8.52
CA LYS A 223 -12.71 23.89 9.12
C LYS A 223 -13.24 24.14 10.51
N ALA A 224 -12.41 23.96 11.52
CA ALA A 224 -12.75 24.28 12.91
C ALA A 224 -12.57 25.78 13.19
N THR A 225 -11.52 26.38 12.60
CA THR A 225 -11.25 27.82 12.61
C THR A 225 -10.72 28.24 11.24
N GLN A 226 -10.34 29.50 11.06
CA GLN A 226 -9.71 29.98 9.83
C GLN A 226 -8.42 29.20 9.51
N ASP A 227 -7.64 28.85 10.55
CA ASP A 227 -6.32 28.23 10.41
C ASP A 227 -6.29 26.76 10.83
N VAL A 228 -7.39 26.22 11.38
CA VAL A 228 -7.46 24.82 11.81
C VAL A 228 -8.48 24.05 10.99
N SER A 229 -8.02 22.99 10.37
CA SER A 229 -8.85 22.05 9.61
C SER A 229 -8.67 20.62 10.09
N VAL A 230 -9.71 19.81 9.93
CA VAL A 230 -9.70 18.36 10.12
C VAL A 230 -10.06 17.71 8.78
N ASN A 231 -9.29 16.71 8.39
CA ASN A 231 -9.51 15.98 7.16
C ASN A 231 -9.58 14.50 7.47
N ALA A 232 -10.52 13.80 6.85
CA ALA A 232 -10.65 12.36 6.95
C ALA A 232 -10.94 11.77 5.56
N ARG A 233 -10.45 10.55 5.33
CA ARG A 233 -10.80 9.74 4.18
C ARG A 233 -11.12 8.33 4.64
N LEU A 234 -12.30 7.86 4.25
CA LEU A 234 -12.74 6.49 4.42
C LEU A 234 -12.65 5.78 3.08
N VAL A 235 -12.18 4.53 3.07
CA VAL A 235 -12.00 3.74 1.85
C VAL A 235 -12.49 2.32 2.07
N MET A 236 -13.27 1.82 1.13
CA MET A 236 -13.52 0.40 0.90
C MET A 236 -12.79 -0.01 -0.38
N TYR A 237 -11.99 -1.07 -0.33
CA TYR A 237 -11.34 -1.63 -1.51
C TYR A 237 -11.48 -3.15 -1.51
N LYS A 238 -12.28 -3.71 -2.42
CA LYS A 238 -12.72 -5.11 -2.40
C LYS A 238 -12.58 -5.75 -3.77
N LEU A 239 -12.20 -7.03 -3.78
CA LEU A 239 -12.37 -7.91 -4.94
C LEU A 239 -13.81 -8.41 -5.04
N PHE A 240 -14.34 -8.53 -6.25
CA PHE A 240 -15.66 -9.11 -6.49
C PHE A 240 -15.68 -10.58 -6.08
N GLY A 241 -16.67 -10.96 -5.28
CA GLY A 241 -16.87 -12.34 -4.85
C GLY A 241 -15.84 -12.89 -3.86
N ALA A 242 -14.80 -12.12 -3.49
CA ALA A 242 -13.85 -12.56 -2.49
C ALA A 242 -14.49 -12.57 -1.09
N GLN A 243 -14.30 -13.68 -0.36
CA GLN A 243 -14.75 -13.84 1.03
C GLN A 243 -13.61 -13.56 2.02
N ASP A 244 -12.38 -13.74 1.57
CA ASP A 244 -11.14 -13.53 2.28
C ASP A 244 -10.07 -12.94 1.34
N ASP A 245 -8.81 -12.92 1.76
CA ASP A 245 -7.67 -12.42 1.00
C ASP A 245 -6.98 -13.50 0.13
N ALA A 246 -7.52 -14.71 0.05
CA ALA A 246 -6.91 -15.83 -0.68
C ALA A 246 -6.63 -15.52 -2.16
N ALA A 247 -7.45 -14.68 -2.78
CA ALA A 247 -7.25 -14.26 -4.17
C ALA A 247 -6.01 -13.35 -4.37
N THR A 248 -5.49 -12.76 -3.31
CA THR A 248 -4.32 -11.87 -3.35
C THR A 248 -3.10 -12.42 -2.60
N THR A 249 -3.29 -13.43 -1.74
CA THR A 249 -2.26 -13.99 -0.88
C THR A 249 -1.76 -15.37 -1.27
N ASN A 250 -2.20 -15.92 -2.40
CA ASN A 250 -1.86 -17.28 -2.84
C ASN A 250 -2.46 -18.40 -1.96
N ALA A 251 -3.60 -18.15 -1.33
CA ALA A 251 -4.46 -19.14 -0.67
C ALA A 251 -3.72 -20.09 0.31
N GLY A 252 -2.84 -19.57 1.14
CA GLY A 252 -2.08 -20.33 2.14
C GLY A 252 -0.84 -21.05 1.64
N GLY A 253 -0.54 -21.03 0.34
CA GLY A 253 0.77 -21.39 -0.19
C GLY A 253 1.79 -20.26 0.04
N ALA A 254 3.02 -20.43 -0.45
CA ALA A 254 3.99 -19.35 -0.41
C ALA A 254 3.45 -18.12 -1.16
N PRO A 255 3.29 -16.96 -0.50
CA PRO A 255 2.73 -15.76 -1.13
C PRO A 255 3.66 -15.25 -2.25
N PHE A 256 3.10 -14.48 -3.20
CA PHE A 256 3.93 -13.92 -4.26
C PHE A 256 4.82 -12.80 -3.73
N PHE A 257 4.26 -11.90 -2.91
CA PHE A 257 4.99 -10.74 -2.37
C PHE A 257 4.50 -10.39 -0.95
N ALA A 258 5.41 -9.93 -0.10
CA ALA A 258 5.11 -9.57 1.28
C ALA A 258 4.13 -8.39 1.39
N ASP A 259 4.19 -7.43 0.48
CA ASP A 259 3.30 -6.27 0.45
C ASP A 259 1.85 -6.59 0.06
N ARG A 260 1.57 -7.84 -0.34
CA ARG A 260 0.20 -8.34 -0.54
C ARG A 260 -0.46 -8.86 0.73
N VAL A 261 0.31 -9.13 1.75
CA VAL A 261 -0.14 -9.84 2.95
C VAL A 261 -0.17 -8.97 4.19
N GLY A 262 0.13 -7.71 4.08
CA GLY A 262 -0.01 -6.78 5.17
C GLY A 262 0.78 -5.50 4.97
N ALA A 263 0.34 -4.48 5.64
CA ALA A 263 1.03 -3.22 5.84
C ALA A 263 1.40 -3.10 7.32
N PHE A 264 2.23 -2.14 7.70
CA PHE A 264 2.69 -1.96 9.07
C PHE A 264 1.57 -1.95 10.11
N ASP A 265 0.46 -1.29 9.83
CA ASP A 265 -0.67 -1.12 10.74
C ASP A 265 -1.94 -1.83 10.26
N GLY A 266 -1.81 -2.73 9.28
CA GLY A 266 -2.94 -3.45 8.70
C GLY A 266 -3.81 -2.63 7.76
N THR A 267 -3.42 -1.41 7.40
CA THR A 267 -4.20 -0.60 6.45
C THR A 267 -3.90 -0.99 5.01
N LEU A 268 -4.92 -1.36 4.28
CA LEU A 268 -4.83 -1.93 2.93
C LEU A 268 -5.55 -1.06 1.89
N SER A 269 -5.49 0.27 2.03
CA SER A 269 -6.14 1.18 1.07
C SER A 269 -5.58 1.09 -0.35
N HIS A 270 -4.38 0.55 -0.50
CA HIS A 270 -3.68 0.33 -1.78
C HIS A 270 -3.86 -1.08 -2.35
N THR A 271 -4.35 -2.02 -1.55
CA THR A 271 -4.63 -3.39 -1.98
C THR A 271 -6.07 -3.77 -1.66
N PRO A 272 -6.74 -4.53 -2.53
CA PRO A 272 -8.08 -5.05 -2.22
C PRO A 272 -8.06 -5.92 -0.96
N SER A 273 -8.95 -5.64 -0.03
CA SER A 273 -9.02 -6.35 1.25
C SER A 273 -10.44 -6.81 1.59
N THR A 274 -11.29 -5.91 2.05
CA THR A 274 -12.61 -6.22 2.56
C THR A 274 -13.68 -5.27 2.04
N SER A 275 -14.95 -5.60 2.29
CA SER A 275 -16.09 -4.71 2.04
C SER A 275 -16.32 -3.68 3.16
N TYR A 276 -15.48 -3.69 4.20
CA TYR A 276 -15.58 -2.70 5.29
C TYR A 276 -14.98 -1.36 4.88
N MET A 277 -15.56 -0.28 5.43
CA MET A 277 -14.99 1.05 5.32
C MET A 277 -13.86 1.18 6.34
N ASN A 278 -12.66 1.42 5.85
CA ASN A 278 -11.47 1.62 6.67
C ASN A 278 -11.07 3.10 6.66
N VAL A 279 -10.48 3.56 7.75
CA VAL A 279 -9.91 4.91 7.82
C VAL A 279 -8.57 4.93 7.08
N ASP A 280 -8.57 5.53 5.89
CA ASP A 280 -7.34 5.74 5.11
C ASP A 280 -6.51 6.88 5.69
N ARG A 281 -7.17 7.98 6.06
CA ARG A 281 -6.56 9.17 6.67
C ARG A 281 -7.52 9.82 7.66
N ALA A 282 -6.98 10.36 8.75
CA ALA A 282 -7.73 11.19 9.70
C ALA A 282 -6.74 12.07 10.46
N TYR A 283 -6.72 13.37 10.17
CA TYR A 283 -5.73 14.26 10.74
C TYR A 283 -6.24 15.70 10.86
N ALA A 284 -5.68 16.43 11.82
CA ALA A 284 -5.86 17.86 11.96
C ALA A 284 -4.62 18.60 11.42
N THR A 285 -4.84 19.79 10.87
CA THR A 285 -3.78 20.70 10.43
C THR A 285 -4.05 22.09 11.02
N TRP A 286 -3.04 22.66 11.65
CA TRP A 286 -3.01 24.04 12.08
C TRP A 286 -1.99 24.79 11.21
N SER A 287 -2.46 25.77 10.46
CA SER A 287 -1.68 26.60 9.53
C SER A 287 -1.46 28.00 10.10
N ASN A 288 -0.57 28.76 9.50
CA ASN A 288 -0.27 30.18 9.83
C ASN A 288 0.08 30.38 11.32
N ILE A 289 0.86 29.47 11.90
CA ILE A 289 1.20 29.49 13.31
C ILE A 289 2.01 30.76 13.61
N ALA A 290 1.51 31.58 14.55
CA ALA A 290 2.07 32.88 14.93
C ALA A 290 2.18 33.86 13.74
N ASP A 291 1.18 33.85 12.85
CA ASP A 291 1.11 34.66 11.63
C ASP A 291 2.31 34.46 10.69
N LYS A 292 2.87 33.23 10.69
CA LYS A 292 3.96 32.80 9.81
C LYS A 292 3.53 31.62 8.94
N GLU A 293 4.25 31.38 7.87
CA GLU A 293 4.02 30.27 6.93
C GLU A 293 4.45 28.90 7.52
N ILE A 294 4.19 28.73 8.82
CA ILE A 294 4.45 27.49 9.56
C ILE A 294 3.13 26.71 9.68
N TRP A 295 3.17 25.41 9.44
CA TRP A 295 2.04 24.54 9.75
C TRP A 295 2.45 23.36 10.62
N PHE A 296 1.50 22.86 11.40
CA PHE A 296 1.59 21.64 12.17
C PHE A 296 0.42 20.72 11.79
N SER A 297 0.69 19.44 11.63
CA SER A 297 -0.35 18.47 11.31
C SER A 297 -0.14 17.20 12.13
N ILE A 298 -1.22 16.64 12.69
CA ILE A 298 -1.19 15.47 13.56
C ILE A 298 -2.36 14.53 13.27
N GLY A 299 -2.13 13.23 13.41
CA GLY A 299 -3.06 12.15 13.17
C GLY A 299 -2.55 11.19 12.10
N ARG A 300 -3.46 10.39 11.50
CA ARG A 300 -3.15 9.52 10.38
C ARG A 300 -3.01 10.35 9.11
N ARG A 301 -1.76 10.62 8.75
CA ARG A 301 -1.42 11.67 7.79
C ARG A 301 -1.19 11.14 6.38
N PRO A 302 -1.51 11.95 5.34
CA PRO A 302 -1.30 11.57 3.96
C PRO A 302 0.19 11.60 3.60
N SER A 303 0.82 10.44 3.56
CA SER A 303 2.12 10.23 2.91
C SER A 303 1.96 9.36 1.66
N THR A 304 0.79 9.42 1.04
CA THR A 304 0.37 8.62 -0.09
C THR A 304 0.15 9.46 -1.33
N ASN A 305 0.17 8.83 -2.52
CA ASN A 305 -0.06 9.44 -3.81
C ASN A 305 0.82 10.67 -4.08
N GLY A 306 2.07 10.62 -3.60
CA GLY A 306 3.06 11.66 -3.85
C GLY A 306 3.44 11.76 -5.33
N ALA A 307 4.19 12.81 -5.68
CA ALA A 307 4.77 12.90 -7.02
C ALA A 307 5.77 11.74 -7.24
N PRO A 308 5.85 11.16 -8.44
CA PRO A 308 5.11 11.45 -9.66
C PRO A 308 3.85 10.58 -9.87
N SER A 309 3.47 9.72 -8.93
CA SER A 309 2.36 8.75 -9.12
C SER A 309 1.01 9.44 -9.41
N ASN A 310 0.88 10.71 -9.02
CA ASN A 310 -0.29 11.53 -9.35
C ASN A 310 -0.57 11.60 -10.86
N LEU A 311 0.44 11.50 -11.72
CA LEU A 311 0.28 11.51 -13.17
C LEU A 311 -0.50 10.29 -13.65
N ARG A 312 -0.06 9.09 -13.21
CA ARG A 312 -0.71 7.82 -13.54
C ARG A 312 -2.15 7.74 -12.99
N LEU A 313 -2.36 8.27 -11.80
CA LEU A 313 -3.65 8.25 -11.11
C LEU A 313 -4.61 9.37 -11.58
N ASN A 314 -4.19 10.19 -12.52
CA ASN A 314 -4.93 11.36 -12.99
C ASN A 314 -5.40 12.28 -11.85
N ASN A 315 -4.56 12.40 -10.83
CA ASN A 315 -4.77 13.33 -9.72
C ASN A 315 -4.12 14.69 -10.02
N PRO A 316 -4.64 15.77 -9.42
CA PRO A 316 -3.91 17.04 -9.43
C PRO A 316 -2.56 16.87 -8.76
N ARG A 317 -1.65 17.78 -9.04
CA ARG A 317 -0.34 17.77 -8.38
C ARG A 317 -0.52 17.80 -6.85
N PRO A 318 0.15 16.91 -6.11
CA PRO A 318 0.05 16.91 -4.66
C PRO A 318 0.64 18.19 -4.07
N GLY A 319 -0.04 18.73 -3.06
CA GLY A 319 0.44 19.85 -2.27
C GLY A 319 1.42 19.42 -1.19
N ASN A 320 1.45 20.16 -0.08
CA ASN A 320 2.39 19.95 1.04
C ASN A 320 2.25 18.60 1.77
N GLY A 321 1.16 17.88 1.56
CA GLY A 321 0.90 16.59 2.21
C GLY A 321 1.62 15.41 1.57
N GLY A 322 1.93 15.47 0.27
CA GLY A 322 2.54 14.36 -0.45
C GLY A 322 4.02 14.16 -0.13
N THR A 323 4.49 12.92 -0.21
CA THR A 323 5.90 12.54 -0.21
C THR A 323 6.23 11.90 -1.55
N PRO A 324 7.51 11.93 -2.00
CA PRO A 324 7.91 11.21 -3.22
C PRO A 324 7.57 9.73 -3.12
N SER A 325 6.78 9.21 -4.05
CA SER A 325 6.24 7.86 -4.00
C SER A 325 7.29 6.76 -4.19
N LEU A 326 8.48 7.09 -4.68
CA LEU A 326 9.59 6.14 -4.75
C LEU A 326 10.05 5.68 -3.36
N LEU A 327 10.05 6.56 -2.36
CA LEU A 327 10.50 6.25 -1.01
C LEU A 327 9.36 5.82 -0.09
N VAL A 328 8.23 6.52 -0.16
CA VAL A 328 7.09 6.31 0.76
C VAL A 328 5.79 6.51 0.01
N ASP A 329 4.91 5.55 0.09
CA ASP A 329 3.49 5.67 -0.29
C ASP A 329 2.62 4.95 0.77
N TYR A 330 2.60 5.53 1.97
CA TYR A 330 1.98 4.95 3.16
C TYR A 330 1.41 6.04 4.08
N ALA A 331 0.26 5.81 4.69
CA ALA A 331 -0.33 6.73 5.65
C ALA A 331 0.12 6.35 7.08
N PHE A 332 0.93 7.19 7.70
CA PHE A 332 1.41 7.01 9.07
C PHE A 332 0.58 7.77 10.08
N ASP A 333 0.36 7.16 11.25
CA ASP A 333 -0.07 7.85 12.44
C ASP A 333 1.11 8.66 12.99
N GLY A 334 1.00 9.98 13.02
CA GLY A 334 2.14 10.80 13.36
C GLY A 334 1.90 12.31 13.24
N MET A 335 2.98 13.05 13.15
CA MET A 335 2.94 14.51 13.10
C MET A 335 3.94 15.08 12.11
N THR A 336 3.67 16.29 11.64
CA THR A 336 4.58 17.05 10.79
C THR A 336 4.57 18.51 11.20
N VAL A 337 5.75 19.09 11.22
CA VAL A 337 5.96 20.54 11.20
C VAL A 337 6.56 20.90 9.86
N GLY A 338 6.02 21.92 9.22
CA GLY A 338 6.54 22.42 7.97
C GLY A 338 6.61 23.94 7.94
N TYR A 339 7.45 24.42 7.07
CA TYR A 339 7.69 25.82 6.82
C TYR A 339 7.76 26.08 5.32
N ALA A 340 6.97 27.04 4.84
CA ALA A 340 6.84 27.38 3.41
C ALA A 340 7.11 28.87 3.21
N PRO A 341 8.38 29.33 3.30
CA PRO A 341 8.73 30.74 3.17
C PRO A 341 8.43 31.26 1.75
N ASP A 342 8.02 32.50 1.66
CA ASP A 342 7.92 33.21 0.40
C ASP A 342 9.31 33.76 0.01
N ILE A 343 9.98 33.06 -0.91
CA ILE A 343 11.32 33.41 -1.37
C ILE A 343 11.29 33.58 -2.90
N ASP A 344 11.48 34.79 -3.40
CA ASP A 344 11.43 35.12 -4.83
C ASP A 344 12.32 34.21 -5.70
N ALA A 345 13.52 33.88 -5.21
CA ALA A 345 14.47 33.01 -5.92
C ALA A 345 14.09 31.52 -5.89
N LEU A 346 13.17 31.09 -5.01
CA LEU A 346 12.77 29.71 -4.78
C LEU A 346 11.23 29.61 -4.73
N PRO A 347 10.53 29.82 -5.84
CA PRO A 347 9.10 29.93 -5.85
C PRO A 347 8.41 28.62 -5.41
N GLY A 348 7.54 28.74 -4.41
CA GLY A 348 6.82 27.62 -3.83
C GLY A 348 7.68 26.68 -2.96
N ALA A 349 8.86 27.14 -2.53
CA ALA A 349 9.75 26.35 -1.67
C ALA A 349 9.10 26.01 -0.33
N TYR A 350 9.34 24.80 0.16
CA TYR A 350 9.00 24.44 1.52
C TYR A 350 9.87 23.30 2.03
N ALA A 351 9.95 23.20 3.36
CA ALA A 351 10.59 22.09 4.05
C ALA A 351 9.67 21.56 5.13
N LYS A 352 9.81 20.27 5.46
CA LYS A 352 9.03 19.64 6.53
C LYS A 352 9.84 18.58 7.25
N ILE A 353 9.57 18.45 8.55
CA ILE A 353 10.03 17.34 9.39
C ILE A 353 8.81 16.53 9.76
N CYS A 354 8.88 15.22 9.56
CA CYS A 354 7.80 14.28 9.80
C CYS A 354 8.24 13.25 10.83
N TYR A 355 7.32 12.90 11.71
CA TYR A 355 7.39 11.73 12.56
C TYR A 355 6.16 10.87 12.29
N GLY A 356 6.30 9.55 12.31
CA GLY A 356 5.19 8.61 12.22
C GLY A 356 5.50 7.33 12.96
N ARG A 357 4.49 6.76 13.62
CA ARG A 357 4.52 5.42 14.17
C ARG A 357 4.01 4.43 13.15
N GLY A 358 4.82 3.45 12.80
CA GLY A 358 4.46 2.38 11.86
C GLY A 358 3.91 1.15 12.56
N PHE A 359 4.39 0.85 13.78
CA PHE A 359 3.95 -0.28 14.57
C PHE A 359 4.07 0.02 16.07
N GLU A 360 3.03 -0.31 16.82
CA GLU A 360 2.97 -0.20 18.28
C GLU A 360 3.14 -1.59 18.90
N SER A 361 4.19 -1.78 19.66
CA SER A 361 4.52 -3.08 20.28
C SER A 361 3.68 -3.41 21.51
N GLY A 362 2.93 -2.46 22.05
CA GLY A 362 2.09 -2.59 23.23
C GLY A 362 2.86 -2.50 24.54
N PHE A 363 2.32 -3.14 25.56
CA PHE A 363 2.93 -3.10 26.90
C PHE A 363 4.26 -3.85 26.94
N SER A 364 5.25 -3.27 27.61
CA SER A 364 6.55 -3.92 27.87
C SER A 364 6.37 -5.26 28.59
N LYS A 365 7.04 -6.29 28.09
CA LYS A 365 7.03 -7.63 28.68
C LYS A 365 8.38 -7.91 29.33
N SER A 366 8.38 -8.53 30.51
CA SER A 366 9.60 -8.90 31.24
C SER A 366 10.42 -10.00 30.53
N SER A 367 9.82 -10.74 29.61
CA SER A 367 10.43 -11.80 28.80
C SER A 367 10.12 -11.56 27.33
N GLY A 368 10.49 -10.43 26.79
CA GLY A 368 10.26 -10.08 25.38
C GLY A 368 11.40 -10.54 24.49
N ASN A 369 11.09 -10.74 23.24
CA ASN A 369 12.00 -11.05 22.14
C ASN A 369 12.55 -9.78 21.47
N SER A 370 12.82 -8.73 22.23
CA SER A 370 13.30 -7.42 21.75
C SER A 370 12.36 -6.66 20.81
N LEU A 371 11.08 -7.01 20.73
CA LEU A 371 10.11 -6.25 19.96
C LEU A 371 9.95 -4.85 20.59
N ALA A 372 10.09 -3.83 19.78
CA ALA A 372 9.94 -2.42 20.14
C ALA A 372 9.07 -1.72 19.10
N ASP A 373 8.59 -0.53 19.44
CA ASP A 373 7.82 0.28 18.52
C ASP A 373 8.64 0.60 17.27
N THR A 374 8.00 0.50 16.10
CA THR A 374 8.63 0.94 14.85
C THR A 374 8.22 2.38 14.59
N ASP A 375 9.19 3.28 14.68
CA ASP A 375 9.01 4.70 14.42
C ASP A 375 9.71 5.11 13.13
N MET A 376 9.17 6.13 12.46
CA MET A 376 9.78 6.75 11.29
C MET A 376 9.96 8.25 11.50
N VAL A 377 11.14 8.73 11.19
CA VAL A 377 11.46 10.16 11.13
C VAL A 377 11.89 10.50 9.72
N GLY A 378 11.44 11.65 9.20
CA GLY A 378 11.81 12.10 7.86
C GLY A 378 11.93 13.60 7.76
N VAL A 379 12.81 14.03 6.84
CA VAL A 379 12.98 15.41 6.41
C VAL A 379 12.80 15.47 4.91
N ALA A 380 11.94 16.39 4.44
CA ALA A 380 11.76 16.65 3.03
C ALA A 380 11.97 18.14 2.76
N VAL A 381 12.73 18.43 1.70
CA VAL A 381 12.99 19.78 1.20
C VAL A 381 12.56 19.84 -0.25
N ILE A 382 11.66 20.75 -0.53
CA ILE A 382 11.17 21.02 -1.89
C ILE A 382 11.62 22.44 -2.23
N PRO A 383 12.77 22.62 -2.90
CA PRO A 383 13.31 23.94 -3.17
C PRO A 383 12.51 24.71 -4.21
N ILE A 384 11.80 24.02 -5.10
CA ILE A 384 10.96 24.62 -6.14
C ILE A 384 9.68 23.79 -6.24
N ASP A 385 8.53 24.45 -6.20
CA ASP A 385 7.23 23.83 -6.43
C ASP A 385 6.34 24.70 -7.32
N THR A 386 6.63 24.69 -8.62
CA THR A 386 5.89 25.42 -9.65
C THR A 386 5.32 24.46 -10.69
N ASP A 387 4.37 24.93 -11.51
CA ASP A 387 3.83 24.12 -12.62
C ASP A 387 4.89 23.67 -13.63
N PRO A 388 5.83 24.54 -14.08
CA PRO A 388 6.89 24.10 -14.99
C PRO A 388 7.87 23.13 -14.37
N LEU A 389 8.15 23.25 -13.05
CA LEU A 389 9.17 22.45 -12.39
C LEU A 389 8.86 22.27 -10.91
N ARG A 390 8.95 21.04 -10.45
CA ARG A 390 9.01 20.67 -9.04
C ARG A 390 10.25 19.84 -8.81
N VAL A 391 10.99 20.15 -7.74
CA VAL A 391 12.17 19.36 -7.29
C VAL A 391 11.95 18.97 -5.84
N TRP A 392 12.35 17.75 -5.48
CA TRP A 392 12.27 17.27 -4.09
C TRP A 392 13.55 16.55 -3.70
N MET A 393 13.87 16.67 -2.43
CA MET A 393 14.89 15.90 -1.73
C MET A 393 14.28 15.38 -0.44
N GLN A 394 14.56 14.14 -0.09
CA GLN A 394 13.99 13.52 1.11
C GLN A 394 14.98 12.57 1.73
N TRP A 395 15.03 12.58 3.05
CA TRP A 395 15.66 11.56 3.88
C TRP A 395 14.65 11.04 4.90
N ASN A 396 14.63 9.72 5.12
CA ASN A 396 13.81 9.08 6.13
C ASN A 396 14.64 8.01 6.84
N ARG A 397 14.34 7.77 8.12
CA ARG A 397 14.80 6.61 8.88
C ARG A 397 13.62 5.90 9.51
N GLY A 398 13.50 4.60 9.26
CA GLY A 398 12.67 3.70 10.04
C GLY A 398 13.51 3.03 11.12
N MET A 399 13.08 3.15 12.37
CA MET A 399 13.77 2.60 13.54
C MET A 399 13.03 1.36 14.02
N ASN A 400 13.77 0.38 14.54
CA ASN A 400 13.22 -0.86 15.08
C ASN A 400 12.31 -1.60 14.08
N ILE A 401 12.75 -1.74 12.84
CA ILE A 401 11.99 -2.48 11.82
C ILE A 401 11.78 -3.91 12.29
N PHE A 402 10.54 -4.34 12.33
CA PHE A 402 10.14 -5.66 12.81
C PHE A 402 10.37 -6.76 11.76
N ASP A 403 10.35 -8.03 12.21
CA ASP A 403 10.71 -9.19 11.40
C ASP A 403 9.60 -9.62 10.42
N ALA A 404 8.34 -9.57 10.80
CA ALA A 404 7.27 -10.11 10.00
C ALA A 404 6.19 -9.07 9.77
N PRO A 405 5.96 -8.62 8.52
CA PRO A 405 4.66 -8.06 8.17
C PRO A 405 3.59 -9.12 8.47
N THR A 406 2.39 -8.68 8.82
CA THR A 406 1.27 -9.60 9.02
C THR A 406 1.00 -10.35 7.71
N MET A 407 1.10 -11.68 7.75
CA MET A 407 0.71 -12.57 6.67
C MET A 407 -0.44 -13.44 7.15
N SER A 408 -1.47 -13.54 6.34
CA SER A 408 -2.65 -14.34 6.61
C SER A 408 -2.62 -15.65 5.82
N ASN A 409 -3.38 -16.64 6.29
CA ASN A 409 -3.56 -17.92 5.60
C ASN A 409 -2.25 -18.68 5.34
N THR A 410 -1.21 -18.46 6.16
CA THR A 410 -0.04 -19.34 6.12
C THR A 410 -0.36 -20.67 6.80
N TYR A 411 0.41 -21.73 6.51
CA TYR A 411 0.22 -23.02 7.16
C TYR A 411 0.34 -22.94 8.69
N PHE A 412 1.13 -22.01 9.21
CA PHE A 412 1.31 -21.76 10.65
C PHE A 412 0.29 -20.77 11.23
N GLY A 413 -0.74 -20.43 10.48
CA GLY A 413 -1.68 -19.37 10.81
C GLY A 413 -1.17 -17.99 10.39
N ASP A 414 -1.74 -16.95 10.98
CA ASP A 414 -1.33 -15.59 10.72
C ASP A 414 0.01 -15.29 11.40
N THR A 415 0.88 -14.60 10.68
CA THR A 415 2.14 -14.09 11.22
C THR A 415 1.97 -12.67 11.73
N GLY A 416 2.91 -12.18 12.50
CA GLY A 416 2.95 -10.80 12.97
C GLY A 416 4.32 -10.48 13.55
N ALA A 417 4.57 -9.23 13.85
CA ALA A 417 5.82 -8.77 14.41
C ALA A 417 6.16 -9.47 15.75
N LYS A 418 7.37 -9.99 15.88
CA LYS A 418 7.86 -10.66 17.10
C LYS A 418 9.22 -10.15 17.57
N THR A 419 10.04 -9.61 16.67
CA THR A 419 11.36 -9.07 17.01
C THR A 419 11.70 -7.91 16.09
N ASN A 420 12.52 -6.96 16.53
CA ASN A 420 13.07 -5.94 15.65
C ASN A 420 14.42 -6.38 15.11
N LEU A 421 14.66 -6.06 13.84
CA LEU A 421 15.85 -6.48 13.10
C LEU A 421 16.84 -5.33 12.87
N GLY A 422 16.51 -4.11 13.28
CA GLY A 422 17.36 -2.93 13.10
C GLY A 422 16.64 -1.79 12.40
N ASP A 423 17.40 -0.89 11.79
CA ASP A 423 16.92 0.34 11.17
C ASP A 423 17.14 0.32 9.66
N ILE A 424 16.38 1.17 8.94
CA ILE A 424 16.61 1.41 7.51
C ILE A 424 16.61 2.92 7.27
N ASP A 425 17.64 3.40 6.57
CA ASP A 425 17.70 4.76 6.03
C ASP A 425 17.28 4.79 4.57
N TRP A 426 16.54 5.82 4.17
CA TRP A 426 16.21 6.12 2.78
C TRP A 426 16.63 7.53 2.43
N LEU A 427 17.18 7.72 1.25
CA LEU A 427 17.50 9.00 0.65
C LEU A 427 16.94 9.05 -0.77
N GLY A 428 16.34 10.15 -1.16
CA GLY A 428 15.82 10.32 -2.51
C GLY A 428 15.89 11.75 -3.00
N ILE A 429 16.03 11.87 -4.30
CA ILE A 429 15.97 13.12 -5.05
C ILE A 429 15.24 12.90 -6.35
N GLY A 430 14.39 13.84 -6.72
CA GLY A 430 13.68 13.74 -7.98
C GLY A 430 13.12 15.08 -8.44
N PHE A 431 12.55 15.02 -9.62
CA PHE A 431 11.91 16.16 -10.24
C PHE A 431 10.68 15.76 -11.06
N MET A 432 9.80 16.69 -11.28
CA MET A 432 8.69 16.62 -12.24
C MET A 432 8.60 17.96 -12.97
N SER A 433 8.51 17.91 -14.30
CA SER A 433 8.46 19.10 -15.16
C SER A 433 7.31 19.00 -16.16
N THR A 434 6.69 20.14 -16.44
CA THR A 434 5.61 20.27 -17.44
C THR A 434 6.03 21.23 -18.53
N PHE A 435 6.11 20.72 -19.75
CA PHE A 435 6.37 21.50 -20.95
C PHE A 435 5.04 21.73 -21.68
N LYS A 436 4.60 22.98 -21.68
CA LYS A 436 3.35 23.38 -22.35
C LYS A 436 3.54 23.51 -23.84
N LYS A 437 2.49 23.17 -24.62
CA LYS A 437 2.43 23.35 -26.09
C LYS A 437 3.58 22.64 -26.81
N VAL A 438 3.91 21.43 -26.43
CA VAL A 438 4.81 20.54 -27.16
C VAL A 438 4.00 19.90 -28.31
N GLY A 439 4.06 20.49 -29.50
CA GLY A 439 3.13 20.12 -30.58
C GLY A 439 1.69 20.44 -30.19
N PRO A 440 0.73 19.54 -30.38
CA PRO A 440 -0.68 19.76 -30.06
C PRO A 440 -1.01 19.64 -28.55
N GLY A 441 -0.10 19.16 -27.71
CA GLY A 441 -0.38 18.84 -26.32
C GLY A 441 0.66 19.35 -25.34
N ASP A 442 0.53 18.91 -24.09
CA ASP A 442 1.47 19.20 -22.99
C ASP A 442 2.26 17.93 -22.64
N LEU A 443 3.56 18.06 -22.49
CA LEU A 443 4.45 16.95 -22.08
C LEU A 443 4.84 17.12 -20.62
N GLN A 444 4.61 16.08 -19.84
CA GLN A 444 5.09 15.98 -18.47
C GLN A 444 6.20 14.92 -18.41
N LEU A 445 7.30 15.27 -17.77
CA LEU A 445 8.45 14.40 -17.55
C LEU A 445 8.73 14.30 -16.05
N PHE A 446 9.19 13.14 -15.61
CA PHE A 446 9.71 12.99 -14.25
C PHE A 446 10.91 12.05 -14.20
N GLY A 447 11.74 12.26 -13.21
CA GLY A 447 12.82 11.37 -12.82
C GLY A 447 12.96 11.38 -11.31
N ASP A 448 13.09 10.21 -10.70
CA ASP A 448 13.27 10.03 -9.27
C ASP A 448 14.35 8.98 -9.04
N TRP A 449 15.26 9.26 -8.12
CA TRP A 449 16.30 8.35 -7.68
C TRP A 449 16.23 8.17 -6.18
N GLY A 450 16.38 6.92 -5.72
CA GLY A 450 16.36 6.58 -4.31
C GLY A 450 17.48 5.62 -3.93
N MET A 451 17.86 5.69 -2.65
CA MET A 451 18.79 4.78 -2.01
C MET A 451 18.19 4.32 -0.68
N SER A 452 18.29 3.03 -0.39
CA SER A 452 18.02 2.46 0.93
C SER A 452 19.29 1.88 1.52
N ARG A 453 19.48 2.01 2.83
CA ARG A 453 20.61 1.41 3.56
C ARG A 453 20.12 0.79 4.84
N THR A 454 20.30 -0.52 4.99
CA THR A 454 19.97 -1.23 6.23
C THR A 454 21.05 -1.01 7.30
N ARG A 455 20.60 -1.00 8.56
CA ARG A 455 21.43 -0.98 9.76
C ARG A 455 20.97 -2.11 10.68
N PRO A 456 21.29 -3.36 10.32
CA PRO A 456 20.83 -4.50 11.09
C PRO A 456 21.41 -4.46 12.51
N ASN A 457 20.60 -4.87 13.48
CA ASN A 457 21.08 -5.24 14.80
C ASN A 457 21.48 -6.73 14.82
N SER A 458 21.75 -7.30 15.99
CA SER A 458 22.11 -8.71 16.11
C SER A 458 20.91 -9.68 16.07
N ASN A 459 19.69 -9.18 15.93
CA ASN A 459 18.49 -10.00 16.00
C ASN A 459 18.19 -10.72 14.68
N VAL A 460 17.51 -11.86 14.82
CA VAL A 460 17.01 -12.68 13.72
C VAL A 460 15.56 -13.07 13.96
N SER A 461 14.84 -13.37 12.89
CA SER A 461 13.45 -13.80 12.94
C SER A 461 13.36 -15.30 13.10
N ALA A 462 12.84 -15.77 14.22
CA ALA A 462 12.51 -17.18 14.42
C ALA A 462 11.45 -17.66 13.41
N GLN A 463 10.46 -16.82 13.09
CA GLN A 463 9.39 -17.14 12.13
C GLN A 463 9.91 -17.35 10.71
N PHE A 464 10.99 -16.67 10.35
CA PHE A 464 11.63 -16.78 9.04
C PHE A 464 12.94 -17.56 9.10
N GLY A 465 13.03 -18.59 9.97
CA GLY A 465 14.17 -19.50 10.01
C GLY A 465 15.50 -18.81 10.28
N PHE A 466 15.51 -17.84 11.19
CA PHE A 466 16.68 -17.09 11.65
C PHE A 466 17.27 -16.11 10.62
N GLN A 467 16.46 -15.66 9.68
CA GLN A 467 16.84 -14.58 8.78
C GLN A 467 16.88 -13.23 9.52
N GLY A 468 17.85 -12.39 9.19
CA GLY A 468 18.00 -11.04 9.71
C GLY A 468 17.49 -9.97 8.72
N LEU A 469 17.80 -8.69 9.02
CA LEU A 469 17.46 -7.56 8.16
C LEU A 469 18.29 -7.61 6.87
N MET A 470 17.70 -8.10 5.79
CA MET A 470 18.33 -8.30 4.48
C MET A 470 19.55 -9.25 4.52
N THR A 471 19.60 -10.16 5.51
CA THR A 471 20.71 -11.12 5.69
C THR A 471 20.19 -12.52 5.95
N GLY A 472 20.96 -13.50 5.52
CA GLY A 472 20.68 -14.92 5.75
C GLY A 472 19.61 -15.51 4.85
N SER A 473 19.48 -16.83 4.92
CA SER A 473 18.47 -17.67 4.27
C SER A 473 17.71 -18.47 5.32
N PHE A 474 16.66 -19.17 4.93
CA PHE A 474 15.88 -19.99 5.83
C PHE A 474 16.75 -21.12 6.44
N PHE A 475 16.89 -21.14 7.75
CA PHE A 475 17.86 -21.95 8.53
C PHE A 475 19.33 -21.75 8.17
N GLY A 476 19.66 -20.67 7.48
CA GLY A 476 21.03 -20.27 7.19
C GLY A 476 21.29 -18.83 7.68
N PRO A 477 21.40 -18.61 9.01
CA PRO A 477 21.68 -17.28 9.55
C PRO A 477 23.01 -16.76 9.02
N GLU A 478 23.05 -15.47 8.67
CA GLU A 478 24.24 -14.75 8.22
C GLU A 478 24.53 -13.61 9.20
N ALA A 479 25.80 -13.33 9.42
CA ALA A 479 26.22 -12.23 10.29
C ALA A 479 25.57 -10.90 9.81
N PRO A 480 25.01 -10.11 10.74
CA PRO A 480 24.32 -8.88 10.37
C PRO A 480 25.27 -7.88 9.71
N THR A 481 24.99 -7.52 8.47
CA THR A 481 25.78 -6.58 7.67
C THR A 481 24.87 -5.59 6.95
N SER A 482 25.28 -4.33 6.92
CA SER A 482 24.54 -3.30 6.20
C SER A 482 24.53 -3.57 4.69
N LYS A 483 23.33 -3.50 4.10
CA LYS A 483 23.12 -3.61 2.65
C LYS A 483 22.68 -2.26 2.11
N THR A 484 23.09 -1.93 0.89
CA THR A 484 22.69 -0.69 0.22
C THR A 484 22.04 -1.02 -1.11
N GLY A 485 20.79 -0.59 -1.26
CA GLY A 485 20.04 -0.70 -2.50
C GLY A 485 19.79 0.66 -3.12
N THR A 486 19.61 0.69 -4.43
CA THR A 486 19.26 1.89 -5.19
C THR A 486 18.11 1.61 -6.13
N ALA A 487 17.33 2.64 -6.44
CA ALA A 487 16.29 2.56 -7.45
C ALA A 487 16.19 3.85 -8.26
N VAL A 488 15.62 3.72 -9.45
CA VAL A 488 15.23 4.84 -10.30
C VAL A 488 13.79 4.63 -10.77
N ALA A 489 13.06 5.75 -10.87
CA ALA A 489 11.76 5.81 -11.50
C ALA A 489 11.76 6.95 -12.52
N LEU A 490 11.52 6.63 -13.77
CA LEU A 490 11.51 7.57 -14.88
C LEU A 490 10.18 7.48 -15.60
N GLY A 491 9.69 8.57 -16.12
CA GLY A 491 8.50 8.51 -16.93
C GLY A 491 8.09 9.80 -17.59
N MET A 492 7.07 9.65 -18.41
CA MET A 492 6.47 10.78 -19.14
C MET A 492 4.96 10.56 -19.29
N ARG A 493 4.23 11.66 -19.40
CA ARG A 493 2.84 11.67 -19.83
C ARG A 493 2.62 12.81 -20.82
N TYR A 494 1.96 12.48 -21.93
CA TYR A 494 1.60 13.44 -22.96
C TYR A 494 0.10 13.66 -22.96
N ASP A 495 -0.32 14.87 -22.64
CA ASP A 495 -1.72 15.28 -22.47
C ASP A 495 -2.20 15.97 -23.76
N LEU A 496 -3.07 15.31 -24.50
CA LEU A 496 -3.64 15.81 -25.77
C LEU A 496 -4.88 16.69 -25.54
N PRO A 497 -5.19 17.63 -26.46
CA PRO A 497 -6.42 18.42 -26.43
C PRO A 497 -7.70 17.58 -26.48
N SER A 498 -7.63 16.38 -27.07
CA SER A 498 -8.72 15.38 -27.10
C SER A 498 -9.07 14.79 -25.73
N ARG A 499 -8.45 15.29 -24.63
CA ARG A 499 -8.56 14.74 -23.28
C ARG A 499 -8.03 13.32 -23.15
N THR A 500 -7.25 12.87 -24.13
CA THR A 500 -6.49 11.63 -24.11
C THR A 500 -5.12 11.91 -23.54
N LYS A 501 -4.69 11.10 -22.56
CA LYS A 501 -3.35 11.21 -21.97
C LYS A 501 -2.64 9.88 -22.19
N LEU A 502 -1.42 9.94 -22.70
CA LEU A 502 -0.59 8.76 -22.96
C LEU A 502 0.61 8.81 -22.00
N GLY A 503 0.79 7.76 -21.22
CA GLY A 503 1.86 7.67 -20.24
C GLY A 503 2.76 6.47 -20.47
N PHE A 504 4.03 6.65 -20.12
CA PHE A 504 5.05 5.61 -20.12
C PHE A 504 5.92 5.79 -18.88
N GLU A 505 6.18 4.68 -18.16
CA GLU A 505 7.00 4.69 -16.95
C GLU A 505 7.97 3.50 -16.95
N TYR A 506 9.16 3.73 -16.45
CA TYR A 506 10.19 2.72 -16.22
C TYR A 506 10.67 2.82 -14.77
N ASN A 507 10.73 1.69 -14.10
CA ASN A 507 11.26 1.55 -12.74
C ASN A 507 12.34 0.48 -12.72
N HIS A 508 13.42 0.75 -12.00
CA HIS A 508 14.48 -0.21 -11.74
C HIS A 508 14.87 -0.19 -10.27
N GLY A 509 14.92 -1.37 -9.65
CA GLY A 509 15.45 -1.56 -8.30
C GLY A 509 16.62 -2.55 -8.29
N SER A 510 17.69 -2.20 -7.60
CA SER A 510 18.85 -3.06 -7.41
C SER A 510 18.56 -4.23 -6.44
N LYS A 511 19.53 -5.15 -6.26
CA LYS A 511 19.42 -6.33 -5.40
C LYS A 511 18.88 -6.02 -3.99
N ASP A 512 19.44 -5.02 -3.34
CA ASP A 512 19.16 -4.73 -1.91
C ASP A 512 18.19 -3.54 -1.75
N TRP A 513 17.47 -3.17 -2.82
CA TRP A 513 16.49 -2.09 -2.77
C TRP A 513 15.27 -2.49 -1.94
N ILE A 514 14.83 -1.57 -1.09
CA ILE A 514 13.56 -1.63 -0.35
C ILE A 514 12.96 -0.24 -0.22
N THR A 515 11.64 -0.16 -0.26
CA THR A 515 10.88 1.09 -0.12
C THR A 515 9.70 0.91 0.84
N PHE A 516 9.15 2.00 1.32
CA PHE A 516 7.89 2.06 2.06
C PHE A 516 6.70 2.42 1.14
N ALA A 517 6.54 1.68 0.06
CA ALA A 517 5.45 1.87 -0.89
C ALA A 517 4.71 0.53 -1.12
N PRO A 518 3.86 0.10 -0.16
CA PRO A 518 3.12 -1.16 -0.30
C PRO A 518 2.18 -1.08 -1.49
N ALA A 519 2.31 -2.02 -2.39
CA ALA A 519 1.52 -2.22 -3.60
C ALA A 519 1.23 -0.99 -4.49
N ALA A 520 1.21 0.21 -3.97
CA ALA A 520 1.05 1.50 -4.67
C ALA A 520 0.06 1.49 -5.85
N ASP A 521 -1.10 0.84 -5.69
CA ASP A 521 -2.12 0.61 -6.73
C ASP A 521 -1.70 -0.43 -7.81
N ASP A 522 -0.69 -1.25 -7.51
CA ASP A 522 -0.20 -2.31 -8.39
C ASP A 522 -0.67 -3.69 -7.91
N MET A 523 -1.12 -4.56 -8.80
CA MET A 523 -1.76 -5.83 -8.40
C MET A 523 -0.78 -6.97 -8.11
N TRP A 524 0.41 -6.98 -8.70
CA TRP A 524 1.44 -7.96 -8.36
C TRP A 524 2.26 -7.55 -7.12
N THR A 525 2.93 -6.42 -7.22
CA THR A 525 3.67 -5.75 -6.16
C THR A 525 3.89 -4.31 -6.57
N SER A 526 4.26 -3.45 -5.63
CA SER A 526 4.66 -2.08 -5.93
C SER A 526 5.78 -2.06 -6.98
N LYS A 527 5.51 -1.44 -8.13
CA LYS A 527 6.53 -1.35 -9.20
C LYS A 527 7.78 -0.63 -8.74
N VAL A 528 7.64 0.38 -7.86
CA VAL A 528 8.77 1.13 -7.30
C VAL A 528 9.57 0.33 -6.26
N GLY A 529 9.00 -0.74 -5.69
CA GLY A 529 9.68 -1.65 -4.76
C GLY A 529 10.29 -2.90 -5.43
N THR A 530 10.13 -3.05 -6.74
CA THR A 530 10.58 -4.23 -7.48
C THR A 530 12.10 -4.30 -7.57
N ARG A 531 12.67 -5.45 -7.23
CA ARG A 531 14.10 -5.78 -7.44
C ARG A 531 14.32 -6.33 -8.82
N GLY A 532 14.46 -5.46 -9.79
CA GLY A 532 14.49 -5.75 -11.22
C GLY A 532 13.95 -4.58 -12.01
N ASP A 533 13.33 -4.85 -13.13
CA ASP A 533 12.83 -3.84 -14.06
C ASP A 533 11.31 -3.92 -14.18
N VAL A 534 10.64 -2.77 -14.23
CA VAL A 534 9.21 -2.68 -14.53
C VAL A 534 8.98 -1.61 -15.58
N VAL A 535 8.24 -1.97 -16.61
CA VAL A 535 7.77 -1.04 -17.65
C VAL A 535 6.27 -0.95 -17.58
N GLU A 536 5.74 0.25 -17.61
CA GLU A 536 4.31 0.51 -17.70
C GLU A 536 3.99 1.46 -18.84
N ALA A 537 2.99 1.10 -19.64
CA ALA A 537 2.38 2.01 -20.61
C ALA A 537 0.89 2.14 -20.33
N TYR A 538 0.35 3.34 -20.35
CA TYR A 538 -1.06 3.56 -20.10
C TYR A 538 -1.66 4.69 -20.94
N MET A 539 -2.97 4.62 -21.11
CA MET A 539 -3.80 5.65 -21.71
C MET A 539 -4.92 6.02 -20.75
N ILE A 540 -5.14 7.31 -20.56
CA ILE A 540 -6.28 7.85 -19.86
C ILE A 540 -7.15 8.59 -20.86
N GLN A 541 -8.47 8.32 -20.85
CA GLN A 541 -9.45 9.05 -21.64
C GLN A 541 -10.46 9.69 -20.71
N GLU A 542 -10.41 11.00 -20.56
CA GLU A 542 -11.40 11.75 -19.79
C GLU A 542 -12.68 11.92 -20.59
N LEU A 543 -13.83 11.82 -19.92
CA LEU A 543 -15.13 12.02 -20.56
C LEU A 543 -15.39 13.50 -20.82
N ASP A 544 -15.95 13.78 -21.99
CA ASP A 544 -16.26 15.16 -22.43
C ASP A 544 -17.64 15.58 -21.93
N ARG A 545 -17.76 15.83 -20.63
CA ARG A 545 -18.97 16.36 -20.00
C ARG A 545 -18.59 17.43 -19.01
N ALA A 546 -19.35 18.52 -18.98
CA ALA A 546 -19.20 19.54 -17.95
C ALA A 546 -19.52 18.90 -16.59
N PRO A 547 -18.71 19.16 -15.56
CA PRO A 547 -19.00 18.66 -14.21
C PRO A 547 -20.32 19.26 -13.71
N ILE A 548 -21.14 18.44 -13.05
CA ILE A 548 -22.40 18.86 -12.45
C ILE A 548 -22.17 19.85 -11.31
N SER A 549 -21.05 19.70 -10.60
CA SER A 549 -20.61 20.64 -9.58
C SER A 549 -19.23 21.20 -9.95
N SER A 550 -18.97 22.45 -9.56
CA SER A 550 -17.64 23.09 -9.70
C SER A 550 -16.55 22.39 -8.89
N PHE A 551 -16.91 21.45 -8.02
CA PHE A 551 -16.01 20.64 -7.23
C PHE A 551 -15.72 19.32 -7.93
N PHE A 552 -14.63 19.27 -8.72
CA PHE A 552 -13.84 18.09 -9.10
C PHE A 552 -14.54 16.87 -9.72
N SER A 553 -15.78 16.96 -10.19
CA SER A 553 -16.43 15.83 -10.86
C SER A 553 -15.66 15.49 -12.14
N ARG A 554 -14.99 14.36 -12.13
CA ARG A 554 -14.28 13.82 -13.29
C ARG A 554 -14.66 12.37 -13.46
N ALA A 555 -14.87 11.96 -14.68
CA ALA A 555 -14.98 10.56 -15.02
C ALA A 555 -14.02 10.24 -16.16
N TYR A 556 -13.30 9.13 -16.05
CA TYR A 556 -12.35 8.72 -17.07
C TYR A 556 -12.15 7.22 -17.09
N PHE A 557 -11.74 6.73 -18.25
CA PHE A 557 -11.23 5.37 -18.41
C PHE A 557 -9.71 5.41 -18.40
N ARG A 558 -9.10 4.41 -17.79
CA ARG A 558 -7.67 4.16 -17.91
C ARG A 558 -7.43 2.72 -18.34
N LEU A 559 -6.60 2.55 -19.37
CA LEU A 559 -6.13 1.26 -19.86
C LEU A 559 -4.62 1.23 -19.71
N GLY A 560 -4.06 0.14 -19.24
CA GLY A 560 -2.61 0.05 -19.12
C GLY A 560 -2.10 -1.38 -19.11
N VAL A 561 -0.81 -1.48 -19.29
CA VAL A 561 -0.05 -2.73 -19.20
C VAL A 561 1.22 -2.48 -18.39
N GLN A 562 1.44 -3.34 -17.41
CA GLN A 562 2.68 -3.41 -16.64
C GLN A 562 3.40 -4.72 -16.96
N ARG A 563 4.69 -4.65 -17.17
CA ARG A 563 5.56 -5.82 -17.35
C ARG A 563 6.69 -5.75 -16.34
N TYR A 564 6.73 -6.76 -15.48
CA TYR A 564 7.74 -6.98 -14.45
C TYR A 564 8.77 -7.99 -14.95
N ASN A 565 10.04 -7.72 -14.71
CA ASN A 565 11.16 -8.62 -14.91
C ASN A 565 11.98 -8.64 -13.61
N PHE A 566 11.75 -9.65 -12.78
CA PHE A 566 12.40 -9.77 -11.48
C PHE A 566 13.81 -10.33 -11.65
N LYS A 567 14.79 -9.68 -11.05
CA LYS A 567 16.18 -10.15 -11.02
C LYS A 567 16.50 -10.84 -9.70
N TYR A 568 15.84 -10.42 -8.63
CA TYR A 568 16.03 -10.95 -7.29
C TYR A 568 14.69 -11.21 -6.61
N THR A 569 14.68 -12.13 -5.64
CA THR A 569 13.51 -12.48 -4.83
C THR A 569 13.15 -11.39 -3.84
N GLY A 570 11.95 -11.50 -3.27
CA GLY A 570 11.53 -10.73 -2.11
C GLY A 570 11.40 -9.23 -2.35
N SER A 571 10.99 -8.81 -3.56
CA SER A 571 10.70 -7.39 -3.82
C SER A 571 9.87 -6.80 -2.69
N ASN A 572 10.32 -5.67 -2.19
CA ASN A 572 9.74 -4.94 -1.05
C ASN A 572 9.69 -5.73 0.29
N ASN A 573 10.44 -6.82 0.42
CA ASN A 573 10.61 -7.55 1.68
C ASN A 573 11.99 -7.26 2.27
N TRP A 574 12.04 -7.01 3.58
CA TRP A 574 13.28 -6.69 4.31
C TRP A 574 13.84 -7.85 5.13
N VAL A 575 13.15 -9.00 5.19
CA VAL A 575 13.61 -10.18 5.93
C VAL A 575 14.36 -11.14 5.01
N GLY A 576 15.57 -11.49 5.38
CA GLY A 576 16.43 -12.38 4.60
C GLY A 576 17.13 -11.74 3.41
N ALA A 577 18.18 -12.37 2.93
CA ALA A 577 18.94 -11.89 1.80
C ALA A 577 18.18 -12.13 0.48
N PRO A 578 18.13 -11.14 -0.43
CA PRO A 578 17.60 -11.38 -1.78
C PRO A 578 18.44 -12.38 -2.55
N VAL A 579 17.78 -13.35 -3.16
CA VAL A 579 18.39 -14.38 -3.99
C VAL A 579 18.19 -14.05 -5.46
N GLU A 580 19.21 -14.27 -6.29
CA GLU A 580 19.08 -14.12 -7.74
C GLU A 580 18.05 -15.13 -8.28
N ILE A 581 17.13 -14.68 -9.12
CA ILE A 581 16.01 -15.51 -9.62
C ILE A 581 16.48 -16.79 -10.31
N ASN A 582 17.63 -16.75 -10.99
CA ASN A 582 18.18 -17.93 -11.66
C ASN A 582 18.83 -18.93 -10.70
N SER A 583 19.04 -18.56 -9.43
CA SER A 583 19.71 -19.37 -8.40
C SER A 583 18.77 -19.92 -7.34
N VAL A 584 17.44 -19.80 -7.51
CA VAL A 584 16.45 -20.21 -6.48
C VAL A 584 16.14 -21.71 -6.47
N ALA A 585 16.56 -22.46 -7.48
CA ALA A 585 16.28 -23.90 -7.54
C ALA A 585 16.87 -24.62 -6.32
N GLY A 586 16.03 -25.40 -5.63
CA GLY A 586 16.40 -26.11 -4.40
C GLY A 586 16.52 -25.26 -3.14
N GLN A 587 16.36 -23.95 -3.22
CA GLN A 587 16.37 -23.10 -2.02
C GLN A 587 14.98 -23.04 -1.37
N MET A 588 14.97 -23.04 -0.04
CA MET A 588 13.75 -22.85 0.74
C MET A 588 13.28 -21.39 0.66
N MET A 589 12.08 -21.19 0.15
CA MET A 589 11.47 -19.87 -0.04
C MET A 589 10.19 -19.75 0.75
N THR A 590 10.04 -18.64 1.44
CA THR A 590 8.79 -18.23 2.11
C THR A 590 7.82 -17.53 1.16
N MET A 591 8.31 -17.07 0.01
CA MET A 591 7.53 -16.43 -1.05
C MET A 591 7.83 -17.07 -2.40
N THR A 592 6.85 -17.12 -3.29
CA THR A 592 6.99 -17.69 -4.64
C THR A 592 7.95 -16.82 -5.47
N PRO A 593 9.08 -17.36 -5.96
CA PRO A 593 10.02 -16.61 -6.79
C PRO A 593 9.47 -16.46 -8.21
N LEU A 594 9.03 -15.27 -8.55
CA LEU A 594 8.61 -14.92 -9.90
C LEU A 594 9.81 -14.46 -10.74
N GLU A 595 9.92 -14.98 -11.96
CA GLU A 595 10.87 -14.49 -12.97
C GLU A 595 10.34 -13.25 -13.67
N ASN A 596 9.07 -13.29 -14.02
CA ASN A 596 8.38 -12.17 -14.65
C ASN A 596 6.89 -12.20 -14.36
N ALA A 597 6.25 -11.06 -14.53
CA ALA A 597 4.81 -10.93 -14.42
C ALA A 597 4.28 -9.84 -15.36
N THR A 598 3.03 -9.99 -15.76
CA THR A 598 2.31 -9.02 -16.58
C THR A 598 0.97 -8.72 -15.92
N ASN A 599 0.61 -7.45 -15.87
CA ASN A 599 -0.73 -7.01 -15.56
C ASN A 599 -1.26 -6.18 -16.73
N VAL A 600 -2.40 -6.57 -17.29
CA VAL A 600 -3.17 -5.73 -18.21
C VAL A 600 -4.41 -5.29 -17.45
N TYR A 601 -4.63 -4.00 -17.36
CA TYR A 601 -5.73 -3.47 -16.57
C TYR A 601 -6.59 -2.46 -17.33
N ALA A 602 -7.85 -2.40 -16.93
CA ALA A 602 -8.79 -1.37 -17.34
C ALA A 602 -9.50 -0.81 -16.10
N THR A 603 -9.58 0.51 -15.97
CA THR A 603 -10.33 1.14 -14.89
C THR A 603 -11.39 2.09 -15.44
N PHE A 604 -12.48 2.21 -14.67
CA PHE A 604 -13.42 3.31 -14.77
C PHE A 604 -13.40 4.05 -13.45
N ASP A 605 -12.93 5.28 -13.48
CA ASP A 605 -12.75 6.12 -12.29
C ASP A 605 -13.73 7.29 -12.35
N VAL A 606 -14.43 7.54 -11.25
CA VAL A 606 -15.34 8.67 -11.04
C VAL A 606 -14.92 9.42 -9.80
N LYS A 607 -14.77 10.73 -9.89
CA LYS A 607 -14.52 11.63 -8.74
C LYS A 607 -15.69 12.59 -8.62
N PHE A 608 -16.15 12.83 -7.40
CA PHE A 608 -17.32 13.65 -7.10
C PHE A 608 -17.12 14.51 -5.84
#